data_1c0a256eb65b148ccfa577c6c7b9aca8
#
_entry.id   1c0a256eb65b148ccfa577c6c7b9aca8
#
_cell.length_a   1.000
_cell.length_b   1.000
_cell.length_c   1.000
_cell.angle_alpha   90.00
_cell.angle_beta   90.00
_cell.angle_gamma   90.00
#
_symmetry.space_group_name_H-M   'P 1'
#
loop_
_entity.id
_entity.type
_entity.pdbx_description
1 polymer ?
#
loop_
_entity_poly.entity_id
_entity_poly.type
_entity_poly.pdbx_seq_one_letter_code
_entity_poly.pdbx_strand_id
1 'polypeptide(L)'
;MLQSNQLMSGKRGLIMGVANERSIAWGIARVLAQSGAELAFTFQGEAFAKRLRPLAEEVNSTIVLPCDVEEKGSINAVFSSLKQHWGSIDFLVHSLAYSDKDELSGRYVDTTAKNFSRTMDISCFSFTAVAKAAHPLMVDNGGSMITLTYYGAERVLPNYNVMGVAKAALEASV
;
A
#
# COMPACT_ATOMS: atom_id res chain seq x y z
N MET A 1 -23.18 4.40 -22.38
CA MET A 1 -21.83 3.81 -22.24
C MET A 1 -20.88 4.94 -21.92
N LEU A 2 -20.30 4.96 -20.72
CA LEU A 2 -19.21 5.87 -20.42
C LEU A 2 -18.06 5.49 -21.34
N GLN A 3 -17.56 6.42 -22.14
CA GLN A 3 -16.35 6.23 -22.94
C GLN A 3 -15.24 5.74 -21.96
N SER A 4 -14.57 4.65 -22.30
CA SER A 4 -13.43 4.17 -21.52
C SER A 4 -12.40 5.30 -21.48
N ASN A 5 -12.26 5.91 -20.31
CA ASN A 5 -11.26 6.97 -20.11
C ASN A 5 -9.89 6.30 -20.16
N GLN A 6 -9.11 6.54 -21.21
CA GLN A 6 -7.78 5.98 -21.44
C GLN A 6 -6.67 6.81 -20.78
N LEU A 7 -7.01 7.57 -19.74
CA LEU A 7 -6.09 8.50 -19.08
C LEU A 7 -4.81 7.81 -18.54
N MET A 8 -4.94 6.53 -18.18
CA MET A 8 -3.83 5.73 -17.64
C MET A 8 -3.29 4.70 -18.65
N SER A 9 -3.64 4.84 -19.93
CA SER A 9 -3.17 3.90 -20.96
C SER A 9 -1.64 3.87 -21.03
N GLY A 10 -1.06 2.67 -21.00
CA GLY A 10 0.38 2.44 -20.98
C GLY A 10 1.07 2.75 -19.65
N LYS A 11 0.31 3.14 -18.61
CA LYS A 11 0.84 3.37 -17.26
C LYS A 11 0.86 2.07 -16.46
N ARG A 12 1.93 1.85 -15.71
CA ARG A 12 2.20 0.65 -14.90
C ARG A 12 2.33 1.02 -13.44
N GLY A 13 1.62 0.31 -12.58
CA GLY A 13 1.66 0.65 -11.17
C GLY A 13 1.50 -0.52 -10.21
N LEU A 14 2.09 -0.33 -9.02
CA LEU A 14 1.99 -1.25 -7.91
C LEU A 14 0.90 -0.81 -6.93
N ILE A 15 0.01 -1.73 -6.58
CA ILE A 15 -1.03 -1.54 -5.55
C ILE A 15 -0.72 -2.44 -4.36
N MET A 16 -0.51 -1.84 -3.20
CA MET A 16 -0.25 -2.52 -1.94
C MET A 16 -1.44 -2.35 -0.99
N GLY A 17 -1.83 -3.43 -0.29
CA GLY A 17 -2.84 -3.36 0.78
C GLY A 17 -4.27 -3.67 0.35
N VAL A 18 -4.48 -4.40 -0.72
CA VAL A 18 -5.80 -4.96 -1.05
C VAL A 18 -6.08 -6.17 -0.15
N ALA A 19 -6.96 -5.99 0.82
CA ALA A 19 -7.36 -7.06 1.76
C ALA A 19 -8.58 -7.86 1.27
N ASN A 20 -9.49 -7.21 0.53
CA ASN A 20 -10.71 -7.76 -0.04
C ASN A 20 -11.34 -6.74 -1.01
N GLU A 21 -12.51 -7.08 -1.57
CA GLU A 21 -13.28 -6.25 -2.52
C GLU A 21 -13.81 -4.92 -1.94
N ARG A 22 -13.75 -4.74 -0.61
CA ARG A 22 -14.19 -3.51 0.09
C ARG A 22 -13.03 -2.58 0.43
N SER A 23 -11.79 -3.00 0.18
CA SER A 23 -10.61 -2.16 0.47
C SER A 23 -10.60 -0.90 -0.38
N ILE A 24 -10.17 0.22 0.19
CA ILE A 24 -9.93 1.47 -0.57
C ILE A 24 -8.93 1.19 -1.70
N ALA A 25 -7.87 0.44 -1.41
CA ALA A 25 -6.88 0.04 -2.44
C ALA A 25 -7.51 -0.70 -3.62
N TRP A 26 -8.54 -1.54 -3.39
CA TRP A 26 -9.26 -2.20 -4.47
C TRP A 26 -10.10 -1.22 -5.29
N GLY A 27 -10.78 -0.28 -4.62
CA GLY A 27 -11.51 0.79 -5.30
C GLY A 27 -10.60 1.60 -6.24
N ILE A 28 -9.42 1.97 -5.75
CA ILE A 28 -8.39 2.67 -6.53
C ILE A 28 -7.93 1.80 -7.72
N ALA A 29 -7.58 0.54 -7.48
CA ALA A 29 -7.11 -0.39 -8.49
C ALA A 29 -8.12 -0.54 -9.66
N ARG A 30 -9.40 -0.72 -9.34
CA ARG A 30 -10.47 -0.83 -10.36
C ARG A 30 -10.56 0.40 -11.26
N VAL A 31 -10.51 1.59 -10.66
CA VAL A 31 -10.60 2.84 -11.44
C VAL A 31 -9.37 3.02 -12.33
N LEU A 32 -8.18 2.72 -11.82
CA LEU A 32 -6.94 2.79 -12.60
C LEU A 32 -6.93 1.80 -13.76
N ALA A 33 -7.34 0.54 -13.52
CA ALA A 33 -7.46 -0.47 -14.58
C ALA A 33 -8.51 -0.09 -15.61
N GLN A 34 -9.69 0.40 -15.20
CA GLN A 34 -10.72 0.91 -16.12
C GLN A 34 -10.24 2.10 -16.93
N SER A 35 -9.26 2.86 -16.45
CA SER A 35 -8.61 3.97 -17.15
C SER A 35 -7.42 3.52 -18.02
N GLY A 36 -7.15 2.22 -18.13
CA GLY A 36 -6.14 1.66 -19.02
C GLY A 36 -4.78 1.35 -18.39
N ALA A 37 -4.65 1.42 -17.06
CA ALA A 37 -3.40 1.06 -16.39
C ALA A 37 -3.16 -0.45 -16.35
N GLU A 38 -1.89 -0.86 -16.44
CA GLU A 38 -1.42 -2.19 -16.07
C GLU A 38 -1.07 -2.20 -14.56
N LEU A 39 -1.58 -3.20 -13.83
CA LEU A 39 -1.43 -3.25 -12.38
C LEU A 39 -0.64 -4.46 -11.92
N ALA A 40 0.15 -4.27 -10.87
CA ALA A 40 0.71 -5.33 -10.04
C ALA A 40 0.19 -5.19 -8.61
N PHE A 41 0.12 -6.30 -7.89
CA PHE A 41 -0.37 -6.33 -6.51
C PHE A 41 0.60 -7.01 -5.58
N THR A 42 0.54 -6.64 -4.29
CA THR A 42 1.21 -7.37 -3.22
C THR A 42 0.23 -7.94 -2.20
N PHE A 43 0.64 -9.03 -1.56
CA PHE A 43 -0.11 -9.65 -0.47
C PHE A 43 0.82 -10.11 0.65
N GLN A 44 0.31 -10.12 1.89
CA GLN A 44 0.97 -10.68 3.05
C GLN A 44 0.35 -12.04 3.41
N GLY A 45 1.05 -13.13 3.12
CA GLY A 45 0.61 -14.49 3.47
C GLY A 45 -0.57 -15.02 2.64
N GLU A 46 -0.76 -16.33 2.69
CA GLU A 46 -1.70 -17.07 1.82
C GLU A 46 -3.18 -16.70 2.03
N ALA A 47 -3.57 -16.27 3.22
CA ALA A 47 -4.95 -15.86 3.49
C ALA A 47 -5.37 -14.64 2.66
N PHE A 48 -4.44 -13.69 2.47
CA PHE A 48 -4.67 -12.53 1.59
C PHE A 48 -4.51 -12.90 0.11
N ALA A 49 -3.54 -13.76 -0.22
CA ALA A 49 -3.35 -14.24 -1.59
C ALA A 49 -4.63 -14.83 -2.18
N LYS A 50 -5.32 -15.71 -1.42
CA LYS A 50 -6.57 -16.35 -1.84
C LYS A 50 -7.68 -15.36 -2.17
N ARG A 51 -7.73 -14.22 -1.47
CA ARG A 51 -8.73 -13.17 -1.72
C ARG A 51 -8.32 -12.24 -2.85
N LEU A 52 -7.02 -11.96 -2.97
CA LEU A 52 -6.49 -11.01 -3.94
C LEU A 52 -6.45 -11.58 -5.37
N ARG A 53 -6.07 -12.87 -5.54
CA ARG A 53 -5.90 -13.46 -6.87
C ARG A 53 -7.15 -13.32 -7.76
N PRO A 54 -8.37 -13.66 -7.31
CA PRO A 54 -9.58 -13.44 -8.11
C PRO A 54 -9.79 -11.95 -8.48
N LEU A 55 -9.50 -11.03 -7.56
CA LEU A 55 -9.62 -9.60 -7.81
C LEU A 55 -8.58 -9.11 -8.84
N ALA A 56 -7.36 -9.62 -8.77
CA ALA A 56 -6.33 -9.31 -9.76
C ALA A 56 -6.73 -9.80 -11.17
N GLU A 57 -7.36 -10.99 -11.26
CA GLU A 57 -7.89 -11.52 -12.52
C GLU A 57 -9.00 -10.64 -13.10
N GLU A 58 -9.89 -10.05 -12.27
CA GLU A 58 -10.95 -9.13 -12.73
C GLU A 58 -10.39 -7.90 -13.47
N VAL A 59 -9.16 -7.49 -13.16
CA VAL A 59 -8.48 -6.35 -13.79
C VAL A 59 -7.35 -6.78 -14.72
N ASN A 60 -7.33 -8.05 -15.14
CA ASN A 60 -6.32 -8.66 -16.01
C ASN A 60 -4.87 -8.52 -15.51
N SER A 61 -4.67 -8.43 -14.20
CA SER A 61 -3.33 -8.41 -13.62
C SER A 61 -2.80 -9.82 -13.42
N THR A 62 -1.61 -10.08 -13.97
CA THR A 62 -0.88 -11.35 -13.80
C THR A 62 0.25 -11.29 -12.78
N ILE A 63 0.54 -10.08 -12.24
CA ILE A 63 1.64 -9.85 -11.33
C ILE A 63 1.09 -9.68 -9.91
N VAL A 64 1.16 -10.77 -9.12
CA VAL A 64 0.68 -10.82 -7.74
C VAL A 64 1.80 -11.40 -6.88
N LEU A 65 2.46 -10.56 -6.10
CA LEU A 65 3.73 -10.84 -5.44
C LEU A 65 3.59 -10.92 -3.91
N PRO A 66 4.25 -11.84 -3.23
CA PRO A 66 4.30 -11.84 -1.78
C PRO A 66 5.11 -10.64 -1.28
N CYS A 67 4.61 -9.97 -0.25
CA CYS A 67 5.30 -8.89 0.43
C CYS A 67 4.85 -8.77 1.88
N ASP A 68 5.77 -9.02 2.80
CA ASP A 68 5.62 -8.64 4.19
C ASP A 68 6.62 -7.53 4.49
N VAL A 69 6.13 -6.35 4.87
CA VAL A 69 6.99 -5.18 5.12
C VAL A 69 7.83 -5.33 6.41
N GLU A 70 7.47 -6.27 7.27
CA GLU A 70 8.25 -6.63 8.45
C GLU A 70 9.40 -7.60 8.12
N GLU A 71 9.36 -8.29 6.97
CA GLU A 71 10.39 -9.24 6.57
C GLU A 71 11.52 -8.58 5.81
N LYS A 72 12.75 -8.81 6.29
CA LYS A 72 13.96 -8.29 5.66
C LYS A 72 14.10 -8.79 4.21
N GLY A 73 14.21 -7.85 3.28
CA GLY A 73 14.39 -8.14 1.85
C GLY A 73 13.10 -8.35 1.07
N SER A 74 11.95 -8.52 1.73
CA SER A 74 10.66 -8.76 1.08
C SER A 74 10.28 -7.62 0.12
N ILE A 75 10.41 -6.36 0.56
CA ILE A 75 10.18 -5.18 -0.30
C ILE A 75 11.11 -5.20 -1.52
N ASN A 76 12.41 -5.45 -1.32
CA ASN A 76 13.38 -5.48 -2.43
C ASN A 76 13.08 -6.59 -3.45
N ALA A 77 12.59 -7.74 -3.01
CA ALA A 77 12.18 -8.83 -3.89
C ALA A 77 11.03 -8.41 -4.82
N VAL A 78 10.04 -7.67 -4.31
CA VAL A 78 8.95 -7.11 -5.12
C VAL A 78 9.49 -6.21 -6.23
N PHE A 79 10.33 -5.23 -5.90
CA PHE A 79 10.86 -4.29 -6.89
C PHE A 79 11.85 -4.93 -7.87
N SER A 80 12.59 -5.95 -7.45
CA SER A 80 13.41 -6.77 -8.35
C SER A 80 12.54 -7.51 -9.36
N SER A 81 11.40 -8.08 -8.93
CA SER A 81 10.44 -8.73 -9.81
C SER A 81 9.79 -7.74 -10.78
N LEU A 82 9.35 -6.58 -10.30
CA LEU A 82 8.78 -5.53 -11.16
C LEU A 82 9.78 -5.04 -12.21
N LYS A 83 11.06 -4.90 -11.85
CA LYS A 83 12.12 -4.56 -12.78
C LYS A 83 12.25 -5.59 -13.91
N GLN A 84 12.14 -6.88 -13.58
CA GLN A 84 12.21 -7.95 -14.57
C GLN A 84 10.99 -7.98 -15.50
N HIS A 85 9.78 -7.69 -14.97
CA HIS A 85 8.56 -7.71 -15.75
C HIS A 85 8.36 -6.47 -16.62
N TRP A 86 8.65 -5.28 -16.06
CA TRP A 86 8.27 -4.01 -16.65
C TRP A 86 9.44 -3.05 -16.93
N GLY A 87 10.56 -3.23 -16.21
CA GLY A 87 11.70 -2.30 -16.27
C GLY A 87 11.50 -1.02 -15.47
N SER A 88 10.31 -0.43 -15.53
CA SER A 88 9.92 0.80 -14.81
C SER A 88 8.47 0.74 -14.33
N ILE A 89 8.11 1.62 -13.40
CA ILE A 89 6.74 1.85 -12.94
C ILE A 89 6.43 3.35 -12.96
N ASP A 90 5.16 3.70 -13.22
CA ASP A 90 4.69 5.08 -13.26
C ASP A 90 4.03 5.53 -11.96
N PHE A 91 3.49 4.60 -11.18
CA PHE A 91 2.84 4.95 -9.91
C PHE A 91 2.88 3.82 -8.89
N LEU A 92 2.70 4.22 -7.63
CA LEU A 92 2.64 3.31 -6.49
C LEU A 92 1.53 3.77 -5.54
N VAL A 93 0.69 2.83 -5.13
CA VAL A 93 -0.32 3.04 -4.09
C VAL A 93 0.05 2.21 -2.87
N HIS A 94 0.40 2.89 -1.78
CA HIS A 94 0.72 2.31 -0.49
C HIS A 94 -0.49 2.45 0.43
N SER A 95 -1.22 1.35 0.65
CA SER A 95 -2.41 1.30 1.49
C SER A 95 -2.23 0.28 2.62
N LEU A 96 -1.15 0.43 3.37
CA LEU A 96 -0.79 -0.45 4.48
C LEU A 96 -0.96 0.26 5.82
N ALA A 97 -1.54 -0.43 6.78
CA ALA A 97 -1.60 0.00 8.16
C ALA A 97 -1.89 -1.21 9.06
N TYR A 98 -1.27 -1.23 10.22
CA TYR A 98 -1.52 -2.25 11.25
C TYR A 98 -1.26 -1.69 12.64
N SER A 99 -2.08 -2.11 13.59
CA SER A 99 -1.86 -2.00 15.02
C SER A 99 -2.61 -3.12 15.72
N ASP A 100 -2.16 -3.51 16.91
CA ASP A 100 -2.88 -4.47 17.72
C ASP A 100 -4.24 -3.89 18.10
N LYS A 101 -5.30 -4.60 17.74
CA LYS A 101 -6.68 -4.12 17.84
C LYS A 101 -7.08 -3.74 19.27
N ASP A 102 -6.59 -4.51 20.25
CA ASP A 102 -6.94 -4.31 21.66
C ASP A 102 -6.31 -3.02 22.22
N GLU A 103 -5.22 -2.54 21.65
CA GLU A 103 -4.56 -1.30 22.05
C GLU A 103 -5.06 -0.04 21.30
N LEU A 104 -5.95 -0.20 20.31
CA LEU A 104 -6.61 0.93 19.67
C LEU A 104 -7.70 1.55 20.53
N SER A 105 -8.22 0.83 21.51
CA SER A 105 -9.21 1.31 22.50
C SER A 105 -8.56 1.58 23.87
N GLY A 106 -9.26 2.28 24.75
CA GLY A 106 -8.77 2.63 26.08
C GLY A 106 -7.87 3.87 26.07
N ARG A 107 -6.99 3.99 27.06
CA ARG A 107 -6.13 5.15 27.21
C ARG A 107 -4.87 5.00 26.36
N TYR A 108 -4.51 6.04 25.65
CA TYR A 108 -3.28 6.05 24.83
C TYR A 108 -2.01 5.75 25.64
N VAL A 109 -1.94 6.23 26.89
CA VAL A 109 -0.79 6.05 27.77
C VAL A 109 -0.49 4.57 28.11
N ASP A 110 -1.47 3.69 27.89
CA ASP A 110 -1.33 2.24 28.15
C ASP A 110 -0.76 1.49 26.91
N THR A 111 -0.48 2.20 25.80
CA THR A 111 0.14 1.61 24.61
C THR A 111 1.49 0.99 24.94
N THR A 112 1.69 -0.28 24.57
CA THR A 112 2.97 -0.97 24.81
C THR A 112 4.04 -0.50 23.82
N ALA A 113 5.30 -0.48 24.26
CA ALA A 113 6.43 -0.14 23.38
C ALA A 113 6.51 -1.08 22.16
N LYS A 114 6.15 -2.36 22.34
CA LYS A 114 6.12 -3.36 21.26
C LYS A 114 5.13 -2.99 20.18
N ASN A 115 3.87 -2.73 20.55
CA ASN A 115 2.84 -2.35 19.58
C ASN A 115 3.11 -0.98 18.98
N PHE A 116 3.62 -0.02 19.77
CA PHE A 116 4.03 1.28 19.27
C PHE A 116 5.05 1.14 18.13
N SER A 117 6.16 0.45 18.37
CA SER A 117 7.20 0.24 17.35
C SER A 117 6.64 -0.47 16.13
N ARG A 118 5.88 -1.55 16.30
CA ARG A 118 5.31 -2.31 15.20
C ARG A 118 4.32 -1.49 14.37
N THR A 119 3.47 -0.70 15.04
CA THR A 119 2.53 0.20 14.37
C THR A 119 3.28 1.24 13.54
N MET A 120 4.35 1.84 14.07
CA MET A 120 5.19 2.80 13.36
C MET A 120 5.91 2.15 12.17
N ASP A 121 6.45 0.96 12.33
CA ASP A 121 7.15 0.25 11.27
C ASP A 121 6.22 -0.06 10.09
N ILE A 122 5.04 -0.64 10.36
CA ILE A 122 4.10 -1.04 9.31
C ILE A 122 3.33 0.14 8.74
N SER A 123 2.86 1.07 9.59
CA SER A 123 1.91 2.11 9.16
C SER A 123 2.55 3.44 8.75
N CYS A 124 3.86 3.60 9.00
CA CYS A 124 4.63 4.79 8.65
C CYS A 124 5.90 4.44 7.89
N PHE A 125 6.89 3.80 8.54
CA PHE A 125 8.22 3.57 7.96
C PHE A 125 8.17 2.70 6.70
N SER A 126 7.23 1.78 6.58
CA SER A 126 7.08 0.95 5.38
C SER A 126 6.90 1.78 4.10
N PHE A 127 6.21 2.93 4.18
CA PHE A 127 6.11 3.84 3.03
C PHE A 127 7.47 4.38 2.60
N THR A 128 8.30 4.84 3.53
CA THR A 128 9.66 5.30 3.26
C THR A 128 10.53 4.19 2.66
N ALA A 129 10.45 2.97 3.21
CA ALA A 129 11.19 1.81 2.71
C ALA A 129 10.76 1.42 1.28
N VAL A 130 9.45 1.43 1.03
CA VAL A 130 8.87 1.15 -0.30
C VAL A 130 9.24 2.25 -1.29
N ALA A 131 9.17 3.53 -0.92
CA ALA A 131 9.57 4.65 -1.76
C ALA A 131 11.05 4.56 -2.17
N LYS A 132 11.94 4.22 -1.22
CA LYS A 132 13.35 3.99 -1.51
C LYS A 132 13.57 2.87 -2.53
N ALA A 133 12.83 1.76 -2.40
CA ALA A 133 12.96 0.61 -3.30
C ALA A 133 12.32 0.89 -4.69
N ALA A 134 11.26 1.71 -4.75
CA ALA A 134 10.59 2.12 -5.98
C ALA A 134 11.40 3.13 -6.80
N HIS A 135 12.14 4.02 -6.13
CA HIS A 135 12.86 5.13 -6.77
C HIS A 135 13.66 4.72 -8.03
N PRO A 136 14.46 3.65 -8.04
CA PRO A 136 15.24 3.26 -9.24
C PRO A 136 14.37 2.86 -10.45
N LEU A 137 13.08 2.52 -10.25
CA LEU A 137 12.15 2.17 -11.31
C LEU A 137 11.32 3.36 -11.79
N MET A 138 11.43 4.51 -11.14
CA MET A 138 10.63 5.72 -11.39
C MET A 138 11.48 6.92 -11.79
N VAL A 139 12.77 6.95 -11.43
CA VAL A 139 13.59 8.17 -11.51
C VAL A 139 13.75 8.72 -12.92
N ASP A 140 13.84 7.86 -13.92
CA ASP A 140 14.10 8.29 -15.31
C ASP A 140 12.83 8.78 -16.02
N ASN A 141 11.66 8.23 -15.65
CA ASN A 141 10.39 8.54 -16.30
C ASN A 141 9.48 9.47 -15.46
N GLY A 142 9.90 9.77 -14.24
CA GLY A 142 9.02 10.35 -13.25
C GLY A 142 7.98 9.37 -12.75
N GLY A 143 7.08 9.83 -11.87
CA GLY A 143 6.00 9.01 -11.36
C GLY A 143 5.33 9.62 -10.14
N SER A 144 4.29 8.94 -9.66
CA SER A 144 3.53 9.37 -8.49
C SER A 144 3.46 8.27 -7.44
N MET A 145 3.66 8.64 -6.18
CA MET A 145 3.44 7.74 -5.04
C MET A 145 2.31 8.30 -4.18
N ILE A 146 1.39 7.43 -3.78
CA ILE A 146 0.25 7.78 -2.94
C ILE A 146 0.27 6.89 -1.71
N THR A 147 0.09 7.48 -0.54
CA THR A 147 -0.20 6.74 0.69
C THR A 147 -1.53 7.19 1.29
N LEU A 148 -2.14 6.36 2.13
CA LEU A 148 -3.43 6.65 2.72
C LEU A 148 -3.27 7.06 4.17
N THR A 149 -3.81 8.21 4.50
CA THR A 149 -3.88 8.74 5.84
C THR A 149 -5.33 8.82 6.34
N TYR A 150 -5.52 9.31 7.55
CA TYR A 150 -6.82 9.49 8.14
C TYR A 150 -6.82 10.68 9.11
N TYR A 151 -7.96 11.30 9.29
CA TYR A 151 -8.15 12.49 10.12
C TYR A 151 -7.62 12.37 11.56
N GLY A 152 -7.42 11.16 12.06
CA GLY A 152 -6.72 10.90 13.32
C GLY A 152 -5.24 11.33 13.35
N ALA A 153 -4.66 11.71 12.23
CA ALA A 153 -3.34 12.35 12.16
C ALA A 153 -3.36 13.78 12.71
N GLU A 154 -4.48 14.50 12.52
CA GLU A 154 -4.65 15.89 12.94
C GLU A 154 -5.37 16.03 14.28
N ARG A 155 -6.20 15.08 14.65
CA ARG A 155 -7.04 15.12 15.86
C ARG A 155 -7.08 13.80 16.58
N VAL A 156 -7.24 13.87 17.90
CA VAL A 156 -7.50 12.67 18.72
C VAL A 156 -8.89 12.13 18.42
N LEU A 157 -8.93 10.91 17.96
CA LEU A 157 -10.17 10.17 17.67
C LEU A 157 -10.33 9.00 18.64
N PRO A 158 -11.57 8.71 19.11
CA PRO A 158 -11.84 7.52 19.90
C PRO A 158 -11.40 6.23 19.15
N ASN A 159 -10.84 5.29 19.87
CA ASN A 159 -10.43 3.98 19.35
C ASN A 159 -9.41 4.05 18.18
N TYR A 160 -8.56 5.05 18.19
CA TYR A 160 -7.52 5.21 17.16
C TYR A 160 -6.09 5.28 17.74
N ASN A 161 -5.94 5.72 18.99
CA ASN A 161 -4.72 5.72 19.81
C ASN A 161 -3.40 5.87 19.00
N VAL A 162 -2.52 4.88 19.09
CA VAL A 162 -1.20 4.91 18.43
C VAL A 162 -1.28 5.02 16.91
N MET A 163 -2.37 4.58 16.29
CA MET A 163 -2.54 4.73 14.85
C MET A 163 -2.61 6.20 14.44
N GLY A 164 -3.19 7.08 15.27
CA GLY A 164 -3.18 8.53 15.03
C GLY A 164 -1.75 9.08 14.98
N VAL A 165 -0.91 8.66 15.92
CA VAL A 165 0.52 9.03 15.94
C VAL A 165 1.24 8.53 14.68
N ALA A 166 1.00 7.28 14.29
CA ALA A 166 1.59 6.70 13.09
C ALA A 166 1.16 7.44 11.81
N LYS A 167 -0.12 7.86 11.72
CA LYS A 167 -0.61 8.61 10.56
C LYS A 167 -0.08 10.05 10.53
N ALA A 168 0.09 10.72 11.66
CA ALA A 168 0.76 12.02 11.74
C ALA A 168 2.24 11.91 11.29
N ALA A 169 2.95 10.88 11.74
CA ALA A 169 4.32 10.61 11.30
C ALA A 169 4.39 10.27 9.81
N LEU A 170 3.41 9.52 9.27
CA LEU A 170 3.31 9.21 7.85
C LEU A 170 3.13 10.49 7.02
N GLU A 171 2.22 11.39 7.41
CA GLU A 171 2.03 12.68 6.72
C GLU A 171 3.29 13.54 6.74
N ALA A 172 4.02 13.56 7.86
CA ALA A 172 5.30 14.27 7.97
C ALA A 172 6.44 13.62 7.15
N SER A 173 6.24 12.39 6.66
CA SER A 173 7.23 11.65 5.85
C SER A 173 7.05 11.84 4.35
N VAL A 174 5.97 12.50 3.91
CA VAL A 174 5.63 12.78 2.52
C VAL A 174 6.14 14.17 2.11
#